data_d09e6b171cd0a36cbf03850baa5a1ac2
#
_entry.id   d09e6b171cd0a36cbf03850baa5a1ac2
#
_cell.length_a   1.000
_cell.length_b   1.000
_cell.length_c   1.000
_cell.angle_alpha   90.00
_cell.angle_beta   90.00
_cell.angle_gamma   90.00
#
_symmetry.space_group_name_H-M   'P 1'
#
loop_
_entity.id
_entity.type
_entity.pdbx_description
1 polymer ?
#
loop_
_entity_poly.entity_id
_entity_poly.type
_entity_poly.pdbx_seq_one_letter_code
_entity_poly.pdbx_strand_id
1 'polypeptide(L)'
;MYDIKALYEAENVQDAIRLLTEHPQAQIIAGGSDVLVQIREGKRAGAELVSIYGLDELRGVSLEEDETLRIGSLTSFFHITKNELIQKYIPVLGEAVDMVGGPQIRNIGTIGGNTCNGVTSADSASTLFALDAIIELTGPEGIRRLPIREFYIKAGKVDIRQGELQTGILIPKQSYQGYRGHYIKYAMRNAMDIATLGCSANVKLSEDKTVIEDVRIAYGVAGPIPMRAVHAEEAGRGKEVSARILEEIAEQVLFDIHPRDSWRASKAFREHIARVLCQRALKEAIVRTGGVIHE
;
A
#
# COMPACT_ATOMS: atom_id res chain seq x y z
N MET A 1 -26.12 -16.48 -4.07
CA MET A 1 -25.63 -17.56 -3.18
C MET A 1 -24.13 -17.68 -3.41
N TYR A 2 -23.35 -17.99 -2.39
CA TYR A 2 -21.91 -18.20 -2.55
C TYR A 2 -21.70 -19.67 -2.92
N ASP A 3 -21.06 -19.90 -4.07
CA ASP A 3 -20.70 -21.24 -4.54
C ASP A 3 -19.28 -21.55 -4.05
N ILE A 4 -19.21 -22.19 -2.86
CA ILE A 4 -17.98 -22.61 -2.19
C ILE A 4 -18.01 -24.12 -2.10
N LYS A 5 -17.02 -24.80 -2.71
CA LYS A 5 -16.90 -26.26 -2.72
C LYS A 5 -16.36 -26.79 -1.40
N ALA A 6 -15.36 -26.10 -0.81
CA ALA A 6 -14.74 -26.47 0.44
C ALA A 6 -14.19 -25.25 1.17
N LEU A 7 -14.19 -25.30 2.51
CA LEU A 7 -13.55 -24.34 3.39
C LEU A 7 -12.70 -25.09 4.41
N TYR A 8 -11.42 -24.82 4.43
CA TYR A 8 -10.44 -25.34 5.38
C TYR A 8 -10.05 -24.20 6.32
N GLU A 9 -10.16 -24.43 7.63
CA GLU A 9 -9.76 -23.45 8.64
C GLU A 9 -8.37 -23.81 9.17
N ALA A 10 -7.40 -22.94 8.95
CA ALA A 10 -6.04 -23.13 9.44
C ALA A 10 -5.95 -22.82 10.94
N GLU A 11 -5.22 -23.62 11.69
CA GLU A 11 -4.98 -23.46 13.13
C GLU A 11 -3.79 -22.55 13.45
N ASN A 12 -2.83 -22.49 12.54
CA ASN A 12 -1.61 -21.66 12.61
C ASN A 12 -1.00 -21.50 11.21
N VAL A 13 0.07 -20.70 11.10
CA VAL A 13 0.76 -20.45 9.81
C VAL A 13 1.26 -21.73 9.15
N GLN A 14 1.81 -22.67 9.92
CA GLN A 14 2.33 -23.93 9.37
C GLN A 14 1.19 -24.81 8.84
N ASP A 15 0.07 -24.83 9.53
CA ASP A 15 -1.13 -25.54 9.06
C ASP A 15 -1.71 -24.90 7.80
N ALA A 16 -1.73 -23.58 7.70
CA ALA A 16 -2.12 -22.88 6.47
C ALA A 16 -1.24 -23.28 5.29
N ILE A 17 0.09 -23.34 5.47
CA ILE A 17 1.05 -23.79 4.45
C ILE A 17 0.79 -25.24 4.03
N ARG A 18 0.55 -26.14 5.01
CA ARG A 18 0.18 -27.54 4.75
C ARG A 18 -1.09 -27.61 3.90
N LEU A 19 -2.15 -26.92 4.32
CA LEU A 19 -3.43 -26.91 3.60
C LEU A 19 -3.30 -26.38 2.18
N LEU A 20 -2.52 -25.30 1.97
CA LEU A 20 -2.26 -24.73 0.64
C LEU A 20 -1.43 -25.68 -0.24
N THR A 21 -0.62 -26.53 0.36
CA THR A 21 0.18 -27.55 -0.36
C THR A 21 -0.67 -28.76 -0.73
N GLU A 22 -1.51 -29.22 0.18
CA GLU A 22 -2.43 -30.35 -0.04
C GLU A 22 -3.58 -29.99 -1.00
N HIS A 23 -3.99 -28.71 -1.01
CA HIS A 23 -5.07 -28.18 -1.84
C HIS A 23 -4.55 -27.07 -2.76
N PRO A 24 -3.78 -27.38 -3.82
CA PRO A 24 -3.09 -26.38 -4.63
C PRO A 24 -4.02 -25.44 -5.43
N GLN A 25 -5.30 -25.77 -5.53
CA GLN A 25 -6.33 -24.93 -6.15
C GLN A 25 -7.05 -24.04 -5.12
N ALA A 26 -6.84 -24.29 -3.83
CA ALA A 26 -7.47 -23.50 -2.79
C ALA A 26 -6.87 -22.08 -2.73
N GLN A 27 -7.76 -21.14 -2.46
CA GLN A 27 -7.41 -19.75 -2.31
C GLN A 27 -7.45 -19.33 -0.85
N ILE A 28 -6.49 -18.51 -0.44
CA ILE A 28 -6.51 -17.90 0.89
C ILE A 28 -7.70 -16.96 1.01
N ILE A 29 -8.42 -17.08 2.12
CA ILE A 29 -9.40 -16.08 2.55
C ILE A 29 -9.00 -15.53 3.92
N ALA A 30 -8.89 -14.19 3.99
CA ALA A 30 -8.72 -13.41 5.22
C ALA A 30 -10.06 -12.74 5.57
N GLY A 31 -10.16 -11.41 5.51
CA GLY A 31 -11.43 -10.70 5.73
C GLY A 31 -12.51 -10.90 4.66
N GLY A 32 -12.18 -11.52 3.55
CA GLY A 32 -13.13 -11.94 2.51
C GLY A 32 -13.76 -10.80 1.68
N SER A 33 -13.44 -9.54 1.95
CA SER A 33 -14.10 -8.37 1.34
C SER A 33 -14.00 -8.30 -0.19
N ASP A 34 -13.02 -8.96 -0.79
CA ASP A 34 -12.87 -9.08 -2.25
C ASP A 34 -13.21 -10.50 -2.73
N VAL A 35 -12.67 -11.53 -2.11
CA VAL A 35 -12.85 -12.94 -2.50
C VAL A 35 -14.33 -13.33 -2.54
N LEU A 36 -15.10 -12.99 -1.50
CA LEU A 36 -16.52 -13.31 -1.46
C LEU A 36 -17.33 -12.56 -2.53
N VAL A 37 -16.92 -11.33 -2.88
CA VAL A 37 -17.55 -10.61 -4.00
C VAL A 37 -17.30 -11.33 -5.31
N GLN A 38 -16.07 -11.78 -5.57
CA GLN A 38 -15.71 -12.51 -6.79
C GLN A 38 -16.47 -13.85 -6.89
N ILE A 39 -16.65 -14.58 -5.78
CA ILE A 39 -17.45 -15.82 -5.73
C ILE A 39 -18.92 -15.50 -6.05
N ARG A 40 -19.48 -14.47 -5.42
CA ARG A 40 -20.87 -14.05 -5.66
C ARG A 40 -21.13 -13.65 -7.11
N GLU A 41 -20.15 -13.02 -7.75
CA GLU A 41 -20.21 -12.63 -9.17
C GLU A 41 -19.94 -13.79 -10.15
N GLY A 42 -19.70 -15.00 -9.62
CA GLY A 42 -19.44 -16.19 -10.43
C GLY A 42 -18.02 -16.29 -11.01
N LYS A 43 -17.17 -15.31 -10.76
CA LYS A 43 -15.77 -15.32 -11.24
C LYS A 43 -14.93 -16.44 -10.59
N ARG A 44 -15.36 -16.89 -9.42
CA ARG A 44 -14.70 -17.93 -8.62
C ARG A 44 -15.72 -18.94 -8.10
N ALA A 45 -16.69 -19.32 -8.94
CA ALA A 45 -17.68 -20.35 -8.61
C ALA A 45 -16.98 -21.69 -8.33
N GLY A 46 -17.45 -22.43 -7.34
CA GLY A 46 -16.85 -23.70 -6.91
C GLY A 46 -15.48 -23.54 -6.22
N ALA A 47 -15.18 -22.38 -5.64
CA ALA A 47 -13.90 -22.16 -4.98
C ALA A 47 -13.66 -23.09 -3.79
N GLU A 48 -12.43 -23.56 -3.66
CA GLU A 48 -11.89 -24.09 -2.41
C GLU A 48 -11.14 -22.98 -1.67
N LEU A 49 -11.36 -22.84 -0.38
CA LEU A 49 -10.81 -21.74 0.43
C LEU A 49 -10.01 -22.28 1.61
N VAL A 50 -8.86 -21.67 1.89
CA VAL A 50 -8.12 -21.82 3.14
C VAL A 50 -8.30 -20.53 3.94
N SER A 51 -9.04 -20.64 5.03
CA SER A 51 -9.26 -19.51 5.94
C SER A 51 -8.06 -19.36 6.87
N ILE A 52 -7.48 -18.16 6.86
CA ILE A 52 -6.44 -17.74 7.81
C ILE A 52 -7.00 -16.71 8.80
N TYR A 53 -8.30 -16.41 8.74
CA TYR A 53 -8.90 -15.31 9.49
C TYR A 53 -8.75 -15.45 11.01
N GLY A 54 -8.73 -16.67 11.53
CA GLY A 54 -8.55 -16.97 12.96
C GLY A 54 -7.10 -16.88 13.47
N LEU A 55 -6.10 -16.63 12.61
CA LEU A 55 -4.69 -16.64 13.01
C LEU A 55 -4.28 -15.33 13.68
N ASP A 56 -4.36 -15.27 15.00
CA ASP A 56 -4.00 -14.04 15.76
C ASP A 56 -2.50 -13.70 15.66
N GLU A 57 -1.63 -14.69 15.44
CA GLU A 57 -0.19 -14.48 15.19
C GLU A 57 0.12 -13.60 13.96
N LEU A 58 -0.83 -13.45 13.04
CA LEU A 58 -0.72 -12.59 11.87
C LEU A 58 -1.32 -11.19 12.08
N ARG A 59 -1.68 -10.83 13.32
CA ARG A 59 -2.29 -9.53 13.66
C ARG A 59 -1.33 -8.64 14.41
N GLY A 60 -1.63 -7.35 14.39
CA GLY A 60 -0.96 -6.34 15.19
C GLY A 60 0.20 -5.65 14.48
N VAL A 61 0.76 -4.69 15.20
CA VAL A 61 1.95 -3.91 14.79
C VAL A 61 2.95 -3.97 15.93
N SER A 62 4.19 -4.27 15.60
CA SER A 62 5.30 -4.33 16.56
C SER A 62 6.51 -3.55 16.04
N LEU A 63 7.37 -3.15 16.95
CA LEU A 63 8.68 -2.59 16.66
C LEU A 63 9.73 -3.66 17.02
N GLU A 64 10.50 -4.09 16.03
CA GLU A 64 11.56 -5.07 16.22
C GLU A 64 12.81 -4.42 16.88
N GLU A 65 13.77 -5.22 17.30
CA GLU A 65 14.99 -4.74 18.00
C GLU A 65 15.82 -3.76 17.15
N ASP A 66 15.83 -3.96 15.83
CA ASP A 66 16.49 -3.07 14.85
C ASP A 66 15.64 -1.86 14.46
N GLU A 67 14.55 -1.63 15.20
CA GLU A 67 13.56 -0.59 14.94
C GLU A 67 12.82 -0.76 13.59
N THR A 68 12.79 -1.95 13.01
CA THR A 68 11.88 -2.27 11.91
C THR A 68 10.45 -2.34 12.42
N LEU A 69 9.53 -1.60 11.82
CA LEU A 69 8.09 -1.75 12.09
C LEU A 69 7.57 -2.97 11.34
N ARG A 70 7.03 -3.94 12.08
CA ARG A 70 6.37 -5.12 11.53
C ARG A 70 4.86 -4.98 11.64
N ILE A 71 4.15 -5.14 10.53
CA ILE A 71 2.69 -5.14 10.46
C ILE A 71 2.24 -6.53 10.03
N GLY A 72 1.53 -7.24 10.90
CA GLY A 72 0.99 -8.56 10.58
C GLY A 72 -0.06 -8.50 9.47
N SER A 73 -0.06 -9.46 8.57
CA SER A 73 -0.89 -9.45 7.36
C SER A 73 -2.39 -9.42 7.61
N LEU A 74 -2.86 -9.95 8.74
CA LEU A 74 -4.27 -9.92 9.15
C LEU A 74 -4.65 -8.67 9.93
N THR A 75 -3.75 -7.71 10.10
CA THR A 75 -4.10 -6.44 10.75
C THR A 75 -5.09 -5.67 9.89
N SER A 76 -6.26 -5.36 10.46
CA SER A 76 -7.30 -4.62 9.73
C SER A 76 -6.91 -3.15 9.56
N PHE A 77 -7.48 -2.49 8.57
CA PHE A 77 -7.24 -1.07 8.32
C PHE A 77 -7.62 -0.21 9.51
N PHE A 78 -8.73 -0.55 10.19
CA PHE A 78 -9.15 0.14 11.40
C PHE A 78 -8.08 0.05 12.50
N HIS A 79 -7.52 -1.13 12.75
CA HIS A 79 -6.46 -1.30 13.75
C HIS A 79 -5.18 -0.56 13.36
N ILE A 80 -4.80 -0.54 12.07
CA ILE A 80 -3.65 0.24 11.60
C ILE A 80 -3.86 1.73 11.85
N THR A 81 -5.04 2.28 11.50
CA THR A 81 -5.35 3.70 11.71
C THR A 81 -5.26 4.10 13.18
N LYS A 82 -5.61 3.20 14.11
CA LYS A 82 -5.64 3.48 15.57
C LYS A 82 -4.36 3.10 16.30
N ASN A 83 -3.43 2.43 15.66
CA ASN A 83 -2.24 1.91 16.31
C ASN A 83 -1.25 3.03 16.63
N GLU A 84 -0.77 3.08 17.88
CA GLU A 84 0.14 4.12 18.38
C GLU A 84 1.49 4.14 17.65
N LEU A 85 2.05 2.96 17.28
CA LEU A 85 3.30 2.89 16.53
C LEU A 85 3.13 3.46 15.12
N ILE A 86 2.00 3.17 14.46
CA ILE A 86 1.68 3.74 13.15
C ILE A 86 1.55 5.26 13.24
N GLN A 87 0.79 5.75 14.22
CA GLN A 87 0.59 7.20 14.41
C GLN A 87 1.89 7.92 14.74
N LYS A 88 2.77 7.30 15.51
CA LYS A 88 4.07 7.85 15.89
C LYS A 88 5.07 7.90 14.75
N TYR A 89 5.23 6.80 14.01
CA TYR A 89 6.33 6.63 13.08
C TYR A 89 5.96 6.81 11.61
N ILE A 90 4.77 6.32 11.20
CA ILE A 90 4.32 6.33 9.80
C ILE A 90 2.82 6.72 9.68
N PRO A 91 2.40 7.88 10.24
CA PRO A 91 0.98 8.28 10.25
C PRO A 91 0.37 8.34 8.84
N VAL A 92 1.17 8.58 7.81
CA VAL A 92 0.75 8.57 6.41
C VAL A 92 0.12 7.22 5.97
N LEU A 93 0.57 6.09 6.55
CA LEU A 93 -0.06 4.80 6.29
C LEU A 93 -1.45 4.72 6.93
N GLY A 94 -1.59 5.24 8.16
CA GLY A 94 -2.89 5.35 8.83
C GLY A 94 -3.89 6.17 8.00
N GLU A 95 -3.45 7.30 7.45
CA GLU A 95 -4.25 8.14 6.55
C GLU A 95 -4.69 7.37 5.29
N ALA A 96 -3.76 6.69 4.64
CA ALA A 96 -4.04 5.97 3.40
C ALA A 96 -5.06 4.83 3.62
N VAL A 97 -4.89 4.04 4.68
CA VAL A 97 -5.81 2.93 4.94
C VAL A 97 -7.17 3.40 5.47
N ASP A 98 -7.27 4.59 6.07
CA ASP A 98 -8.57 5.17 6.47
C ASP A 98 -9.41 5.61 5.27
N MET A 99 -8.80 5.77 4.09
CA MET A 99 -9.51 6.06 2.84
C MET A 99 -10.08 4.80 2.15
N VAL A 100 -9.81 3.59 2.69
CA VAL A 100 -10.32 2.34 2.12
C VAL A 100 -11.80 2.15 2.45
N GLY A 101 -12.63 2.05 1.43
CA GLY A 101 -14.05 1.70 1.56
C GLY A 101 -14.80 2.52 2.62
N GLY A 102 -15.64 1.82 3.39
CA GLY A 102 -16.35 2.35 4.55
C GLY A 102 -15.91 1.67 5.84
N PRO A 103 -16.44 2.09 7.01
CA PRO A 103 -16.07 1.53 8.32
C PRO A 103 -16.17 0.00 8.39
N GLN A 104 -17.20 -0.59 7.78
CA GLN A 104 -17.39 -2.05 7.73
C GLN A 104 -16.23 -2.73 7.02
N ILE A 105 -15.81 -2.19 5.87
CA ILE A 105 -14.69 -2.73 5.10
C ILE A 105 -13.38 -2.53 5.88
N ARG A 106 -13.18 -1.40 6.54
CA ARG A 106 -11.96 -1.15 7.31
C ARG A 106 -11.82 -2.04 8.55
N ASN A 107 -12.91 -2.52 9.12
CA ASN A 107 -12.87 -3.45 10.24
C ASN A 107 -12.53 -4.88 9.82
N ILE A 108 -12.99 -5.35 8.65
CA ILE A 108 -12.80 -6.72 8.18
C ILE A 108 -11.64 -6.85 7.17
N GLY A 109 -11.41 -5.85 6.35
CA GLY A 109 -10.35 -5.83 5.35
C GLY A 109 -8.98 -5.74 6.02
N THR A 110 -8.03 -6.53 5.53
CA THR A 110 -6.69 -6.67 6.09
C THR A 110 -5.65 -6.11 5.14
N ILE A 111 -4.53 -5.65 5.69
CA ILE A 111 -3.46 -5.07 4.87
C ILE A 111 -2.82 -6.10 3.95
N GLY A 112 -2.64 -7.35 4.44
CA GLY A 112 -2.14 -8.46 3.62
C GLY A 112 -3.10 -8.84 2.51
N GLY A 113 -4.42 -8.92 2.79
CA GLY A 113 -5.42 -9.15 1.75
C GLY A 113 -5.42 -8.06 0.67
N ASN A 114 -5.21 -6.80 1.07
CA ASN A 114 -5.16 -5.68 0.14
C ASN A 114 -3.92 -5.71 -0.76
N THR A 115 -2.74 -5.99 -0.22
CA THR A 115 -1.50 -6.13 -1.00
C THR A 115 -1.54 -7.37 -1.90
N CYS A 116 -1.98 -8.53 -1.38
CA CYS A 116 -2.07 -9.78 -2.13
C CYS A 116 -3.12 -9.75 -3.26
N ASN A 117 -4.13 -8.89 -3.16
CA ASN A 117 -5.08 -8.67 -4.26
C ASN A 117 -4.41 -8.07 -5.50
N GLY A 118 -3.27 -7.41 -5.35
CA GLY A 118 -2.44 -6.91 -6.45
C GLY A 118 -3.08 -5.79 -7.27
N VAL A 119 -4.15 -5.17 -6.79
CA VAL A 119 -4.83 -4.10 -7.53
C VAL A 119 -4.08 -2.78 -7.41
N THR A 120 -3.92 -2.10 -8.53
CA THR A 120 -3.23 -0.80 -8.59
C THR A 120 -3.96 0.32 -7.84
N SER A 121 -5.24 0.15 -7.53
CA SER A 121 -6.08 1.13 -6.82
C SER A 121 -6.15 0.92 -5.31
N ALA A 122 -5.34 0.02 -4.76
CA ALA A 122 -5.24 -0.17 -3.31
C ALA A 122 -4.65 1.10 -2.67
N ASP A 123 -5.42 1.76 -1.80
CA ASP A 123 -5.00 3.02 -1.18
C ASP A 123 -3.72 2.87 -0.33
N SER A 124 -3.52 1.72 0.33
CA SER A 124 -2.30 1.43 1.08
C SER A 124 -1.06 1.27 0.20
N ALA A 125 -1.23 0.79 -1.04
CA ALA A 125 -0.10 0.33 -1.84
C ALA A 125 0.87 1.44 -2.22
N SER A 126 0.40 2.60 -2.72
CA SER A 126 1.28 3.73 -3.02
C SER A 126 2.05 4.20 -1.79
N THR A 127 1.41 4.22 -0.62
CA THR A 127 2.07 4.60 0.63
C THR A 127 3.13 3.57 1.04
N LEU A 128 2.85 2.28 0.91
CA LEU A 128 3.83 1.22 1.17
C LEU A 128 5.01 1.28 0.19
N PHE A 129 4.78 1.67 -1.08
CA PHE A 129 5.84 1.92 -2.05
C PHE A 129 6.70 3.13 -1.65
N ALA A 130 6.09 4.24 -1.19
CA ALA A 130 6.82 5.41 -0.69
C ALA A 130 7.57 5.14 0.62
N LEU A 131 7.18 4.13 1.38
CA LEU A 131 7.86 3.65 2.59
C LEU A 131 8.90 2.56 2.31
N ASP A 132 9.18 2.21 1.05
CA ASP A 132 10.06 1.11 0.67
C ASP A 132 9.78 -0.18 1.48
N ALA A 133 8.50 -0.52 1.62
CA ALA A 133 8.06 -1.67 2.39
C ALA A 133 8.66 -2.97 1.84
N ILE A 134 8.91 -3.91 2.75
CA ILE A 134 9.35 -5.26 2.43
C ILE A 134 8.19 -6.21 2.75
N ILE A 135 7.84 -7.04 1.80
CA ILE A 135 6.84 -8.09 1.97
C ILE A 135 7.51 -9.34 2.51
N GLU A 136 6.97 -9.88 3.60
CA GLU A 136 7.38 -11.15 4.17
C GLU A 136 6.38 -12.24 3.80
N LEU A 137 6.88 -13.28 3.15
CA LEU A 137 6.15 -14.47 2.74
C LEU A 137 6.69 -15.67 3.48
N THR A 138 5.81 -16.55 3.95
CA THR A 138 6.20 -17.81 4.57
C THR A 138 5.58 -18.95 3.76
N GLY A 139 6.36 -19.96 3.45
CA GLY A 139 5.97 -21.11 2.66
C GLY A 139 6.74 -22.38 3.02
N PRO A 140 6.59 -23.46 2.24
CA PRO A 140 7.24 -24.74 2.51
C PRO A 140 8.77 -24.67 2.60
N GLU A 141 9.38 -23.71 1.86
CA GLU A 141 10.84 -23.50 1.81
C GLU A 141 11.34 -22.53 2.90
N GLY A 142 10.45 -22.05 3.79
CA GLY A 142 10.78 -21.09 4.84
C GLY A 142 10.28 -19.67 4.54
N ILE A 143 11.00 -18.68 5.10
CA ILE A 143 10.65 -17.26 4.99
C ILE A 143 11.39 -16.63 3.82
N ARG A 144 10.66 -15.90 2.99
CA ARG A 144 11.17 -15.10 1.88
C ARG A 144 10.77 -13.64 2.08
N ARG A 145 11.71 -12.72 1.91
CA ARG A 145 11.48 -11.27 1.98
C ARG A 145 11.87 -10.63 0.67
N LEU A 146 11.02 -9.74 0.16
CA LEU A 146 11.28 -9.02 -1.07
C LEU A 146 10.72 -7.59 -0.99
N PRO A 147 11.38 -6.61 -1.65
CA PRO A 147 10.84 -5.27 -1.75
C PRO A 147 9.44 -5.26 -2.37
N ILE A 148 8.54 -4.42 -1.86
CA ILE A 148 7.16 -4.35 -2.37
C ILE A 148 7.11 -4.08 -3.88
N ARG A 149 8.05 -3.34 -4.44
CA ARG A 149 8.14 -3.07 -5.90
C ARG A 149 8.39 -4.33 -6.73
N GLU A 150 8.99 -5.37 -6.15
CA GLU A 150 9.24 -6.66 -6.79
C GLU A 150 8.07 -7.64 -6.55
N PHE A 151 7.25 -7.37 -5.54
CA PHE A 151 6.09 -8.18 -5.21
C PHE A 151 4.94 -8.01 -6.22
N TYR A 152 4.73 -6.80 -6.75
CA TYR A 152 3.68 -6.53 -7.76
C TYR A 152 4.20 -6.86 -9.16
N ILE A 153 3.64 -7.91 -9.80
CA ILE A 153 4.04 -8.34 -11.16
C ILE A 153 3.23 -7.57 -12.23
N LYS A 154 1.91 -7.53 -12.06
CA LYS A 154 0.95 -6.82 -12.92
C LYS A 154 -0.37 -6.64 -12.17
N ALA A 155 -1.29 -5.86 -12.74
CA ALA A 155 -2.61 -5.65 -12.15
C ALA A 155 -3.29 -6.99 -11.80
N GLY A 156 -3.61 -7.16 -10.52
CA GLY A 156 -4.24 -8.36 -9.97
C GLY A 156 -3.32 -9.58 -9.86
N LYS A 157 -1.99 -9.41 -10.02
CA LYS A 157 -1.02 -10.50 -9.86
C LYS A 157 0.21 -10.05 -9.08
N VAL A 158 0.53 -10.79 -8.04
CA VAL A 158 1.69 -10.61 -7.17
C VAL A 158 2.59 -11.85 -7.17
N ASP A 159 3.82 -11.70 -6.68
CA ASP A 159 4.82 -12.78 -6.59
C ASP A 159 4.62 -13.61 -5.31
N ILE A 160 3.57 -14.42 -5.31
CA ILE A 160 3.33 -15.47 -4.30
C ILE A 160 3.43 -16.82 -5.00
N ARG A 161 4.25 -17.71 -4.44
CA ARG A 161 4.43 -19.08 -4.92
C ARG A 161 3.40 -20.02 -4.31
N GLN A 162 3.27 -21.21 -4.89
CA GLN A 162 2.39 -22.24 -4.33
C GLN A 162 2.80 -22.59 -2.90
N GLY A 163 1.82 -22.61 -2.00
CA GLY A 163 2.03 -22.89 -0.57
C GLY A 163 2.55 -21.71 0.25
N GLU A 164 2.85 -20.56 -0.37
CA GLU A 164 3.21 -19.34 0.37
C GLU A 164 1.98 -18.53 0.80
N LEU A 165 2.10 -17.89 1.95
CA LEU A 165 1.21 -16.82 2.39
C LEU A 165 2.01 -15.62 2.89
N GLN A 166 1.45 -14.44 2.71
CA GLN A 166 2.04 -13.23 3.27
C GLN A 166 1.82 -13.22 4.79
N THR A 167 2.90 -13.17 5.55
CA THR A 167 2.86 -13.17 7.02
C THR A 167 3.07 -11.77 7.61
N GLY A 168 3.73 -10.88 6.89
CA GLY A 168 3.97 -9.53 7.37
C GLY A 168 4.35 -8.52 6.30
N ILE A 169 4.33 -7.26 6.71
CA ILE A 169 4.89 -6.12 5.98
C ILE A 169 5.88 -5.47 6.93
N LEU A 170 7.11 -5.28 6.48
CA LEU A 170 8.20 -4.71 7.25
C LEU A 170 8.53 -3.33 6.71
N ILE A 171 8.64 -2.34 7.59
CA ILE A 171 9.08 -0.99 7.24
C ILE A 171 10.38 -0.74 8.00
N PRO A 172 11.53 -0.79 7.32
CA PRO A 172 12.83 -0.56 7.95
C PRO A 172 12.93 0.86 8.53
N LYS A 173 13.69 1.02 9.62
CA LYS A 173 13.91 2.31 10.29
C LYS A 173 14.28 3.43 9.32
N GLN A 174 15.19 3.17 8.39
CA GLN A 174 15.64 4.13 7.37
C GLN A 174 14.53 4.59 6.42
N SER A 175 13.42 3.86 6.35
CA SER A 175 12.30 4.20 5.49
C SER A 175 11.34 5.22 6.11
N TYR A 176 11.42 5.43 7.43
CA TYR A 176 10.53 6.35 8.15
C TYR A 176 11.25 7.37 9.04
N GLN A 177 12.49 7.10 9.46
CA GLN A 177 13.20 7.99 10.36
C GLN A 177 13.49 9.34 9.72
N GLY A 178 12.96 10.40 10.32
CA GLY A 178 13.10 11.78 9.84
C GLY A 178 12.15 12.16 8.71
N TYR A 179 11.37 11.22 8.19
CA TYR A 179 10.36 11.52 7.18
C TYR A 179 9.02 11.94 7.80
N ARG A 180 8.32 12.79 7.08
CA ARG A 180 6.88 13.03 7.25
C ARG A 180 6.23 12.91 5.89
N GLY A 181 5.03 12.38 5.87
CA GLY A 181 4.34 12.12 4.61
C GLY A 181 2.90 12.59 4.64
N HIS A 182 2.31 12.60 3.45
CA HIS A 182 0.89 12.81 3.25
C HIS A 182 0.39 11.96 2.09
N TYR A 183 -0.81 11.40 2.25
CA TYR A 183 -1.50 10.64 1.21
C TYR A 183 -2.73 11.39 0.72
N ILE A 184 -2.91 11.47 -0.58
CA ILE A 184 -4.09 12.05 -1.21
C ILE A 184 -4.72 11.02 -2.14
N LYS A 185 -6.00 10.72 -1.91
CA LYS A 185 -6.86 9.96 -2.81
C LYS A 185 -7.71 10.92 -3.63
N TYR A 186 -7.55 10.88 -4.94
CA TYR A 186 -8.51 11.49 -5.85
C TYR A 186 -9.52 10.44 -6.29
N ALA A 187 -10.80 10.69 -6.06
CA ALA A 187 -11.91 9.81 -6.40
C ALA A 187 -13.13 10.64 -6.82
N MET A 188 -14.13 10.00 -7.41
CA MET A 188 -15.34 10.68 -7.86
C MET A 188 -16.27 11.08 -6.70
N ARG A 189 -16.12 10.40 -5.55
CA ARG A 189 -16.89 10.64 -4.32
C ARG A 189 -15.94 10.78 -3.14
N ASN A 190 -16.36 11.47 -2.10
CA ASN A 190 -15.56 11.70 -0.91
C ASN A 190 -15.41 10.46 0.00
N ALA A 191 -16.24 9.44 -0.19
CA ALA A 191 -16.18 8.20 0.58
C ALA A 191 -16.66 7.01 -0.24
N MET A 192 -16.24 5.81 0.17
CA MET A 192 -16.68 4.53 -0.41
C MET A 192 -16.49 4.45 -1.92
N ASP A 193 -15.36 4.94 -2.40
CA ASP A 193 -15.04 4.95 -3.83
C ASP A 193 -13.66 4.39 -4.11
N ILE A 194 -13.46 3.94 -5.33
CA ILE A 194 -12.15 3.48 -5.83
C ILE A 194 -11.37 4.70 -6.30
N ALA A 195 -10.09 4.76 -5.97
CA ALA A 195 -9.22 5.82 -6.42
C ALA A 195 -9.21 5.94 -7.96
N THR A 196 -9.40 7.15 -8.46
CA THR A 196 -9.09 7.52 -9.84
C THR A 196 -7.59 7.71 -9.99
N LEU A 197 -6.96 8.26 -8.94
CA LEU A 197 -5.52 8.37 -8.75
C LEU A 197 -5.23 8.49 -7.24
N GLY A 198 -4.18 7.83 -6.76
CA GLY A 198 -3.66 8.00 -5.39
C GLY A 198 -2.22 8.49 -5.45
N CYS A 199 -1.85 9.42 -4.57
CA CYS A 199 -0.48 9.91 -4.44
C CYS A 199 -0.06 9.91 -2.97
N SER A 200 1.09 9.31 -2.69
CA SER A 200 1.75 9.38 -1.39
C SER A 200 3.10 10.06 -1.55
N ALA A 201 3.37 11.09 -0.76
CA ALA A 201 4.67 11.75 -0.71
C ALA A 201 5.22 11.71 0.71
N ASN A 202 6.48 11.29 0.86
CA ASN A 202 7.24 11.33 2.10
C ASN A 202 8.46 12.22 1.90
N VAL A 203 8.68 13.17 2.80
CA VAL A 203 9.77 14.15 2.71
C VAL A 203 10.61 14.08 3.98
N LYS A 204 11.93 14.11 3.79
CA LYS A 204 12.91 14.34 4.84
C LYS A 204 13.63 15.66 4.53
N LEU A 205 13.62 16.57 5.50
CA LEU A 205 14.32 17.86 5.38
C LEU A 205 15.61 17.84 6.18
N SER A 206 16.53 18.75 5.80
CA SER A 206 17.70 19.13 6.57
C SER A 206 17.33 19.58 7.99
N GLU A 207 18.31 19.66 8.88
CA GLU A 207 18.09 20.04 10.28
C GLU A 207 17.45 21.44 10.39
N ASP A 208 17.90 22.40 9.57
CA ASP A 208 17.36 23.75 9.48
C ASP A 208 16.05 23.87 8.69
N LYS A 209 15.55 22.76 8.13
CA LYS A 209 14.29 22.66 7.36
C LYS A 209 14.27 23.42 6.04
N THR A 210 15.42 23.79 5.50
CA THR A 210 15.52 24.58 4.26
C THR A 210 15.75 23.74 3.01
N VAL A 211 16.32 22.51 3.15
CA VAL A 211 16.68 21.64 2.04
C VAL A 211 15.93 20.30 2.11
N ILE A 212 15.49 19.81 0.97
CA ILE A 212 14.94 18.46 0.81
C ILE A 212 16.11 17.46 0.79
N GLU A 213 16.41 16.82 1.93
CA GLU A 213 17.46 15.78 1.98
C GLU A 213 17.07 14.56 1.16
N ASP A 214 15.84 14.12 1.32
CA ASP A 214 15.26 13.02 0.53
C ASP A 214 13.76 13.20 0.37
N VAL A 215 13.25 12.70 -0.75
CA VAL A 215 11.83 12.70 -1.06
C VAL A 215 11.47 11.39 -1.76
N ARG A 216 10.31 10.84 -1.40
CA ARG A 216 9.76 9.62 -1.98
C ARG A 216 8.32 9.86 -2.38
N ILE A 217 8.04 9.64 -3.65
CA ILE A 217 6.74 9.91 -4.25
C ILE A 217 6.25 8.64 -4.93
N ALA A 218 5.06 8.18 -4.57
CA ALA A 218 4.50 6.99 -5.17
C ALA A 218 3.03 7.17 -5.54
N TYR A 219 2.64 6.50 -6.63
CA TYR A 219 1.30 6.58 -7.19
C TYR A 219 0.60 5.23 -7.22
N GLY A 220 -0.71 5.26 -6.95
CA GLY A 220 -1.67 4.22 -7.34
C GLY A 220 -2.51 4.68 -8.53
N VAL A 221 -2.91 3.76 -9.40
CA VAL A 221 -3.70 4.00 -10.62
C VAL A 221 -2.98 4.84 -11.70
N ALA A 222 -1.71 5.12 -11.52
CA ALA A 222 -0.88 5.84 -12.50
C ALA A 222 -0.17 4.91 -13.50
N GLY A 223 -0.35 3.60 -13.35
CA GLY A 223 0.23 2.56 -14.20
C GLY A 223 -0.43 1.21 -13.96
N PRO A 224 0.11 0.12 -14.54
CA PRO A 224 -0.43 -1.23 -14.36
C PRO A 224 -0.24 -1.76 -12.93
N ILE A 225 0.73 -1.25 -12.20
CA ILE A 225 1.01 -1.52 -10.79
C ILE A 225 1.22 -0.19 -10.05
N PRO A 226 1.17 -0.14 -8.71
CA PRO A 226 1.66 1.02 -7.95
C PRO A 226 3.14 1.26 -8.27
N MET A 227 3.58 2.51 -8.26
CA MET A 227 4.94 2.86 -8.69
C MET A 227 5.51 4.07 -7.99
N ARG A 228 6.84 4.13 -7.92
CA ARG A 228 7.61 5.30 -7.48
C ARG A 228 7.82 6.27 -8.65
N ALA A 229 7.81 7.56 -8.37
CA ALA A 229 8.11 8.61 -9.33
C ALA A 229 9.59 9.02 -9.20
N VAL A 230 10.50 8.18 -9.70
CA VAL A 230 11.95 8.29 -9.46
C VAL A 230 12.55 9.57 -10.04
N HIS A 231 12.16 9.96 -11.26
CA HIS A 231 12.62 11.23 -11.87
C HIS A 231 12.16 12.43 -11.04
N ALA A 232 10.93 12.41 -10.54
CA ALA A 232 10.42 13.46 -9.67
C ALA A 232 11.19 13.53 -8.33
N GLU A 233 11.52 12.38 -7.75
CA GLU A 233 12.32 12.30 -6.53
C GLU A 233 13.75 12.85 -6.72
N GLU A 234 14.40 12.50 -7.84
CA GLU A 234 15.73 12.99 -8.19
C GLU A 234 15.75 14.51 -8.39
N ALA A 235 14.69 15.06 -9.00
CA ALA A 235 14.56 16.50 -9.18
C ALA A 235 14.44 17.28 -7.86
N GLY A 236 13.90 16.65 -6.81
CA GLY A 236 13.74 17.29 -5.50
C GLY A 236 14.92 17.14 -4.57
N ARG A 237 15.70 16.07 -4.70
CA ARG A 237 16.79 15.74 -3.77
C ARG A 237 17.89 16.78 -3.77
N GLY A 238 18.27 17.28 -2.57
CA GLY A 238 19.30 18.29 -2.39
C GLY A 238 18.88 19.72 -2.79
N LYS A 239 17.60 19.95 -3.07
CA LYS A 239 17.10 21.29 -3.45
C LYS A 239 16.55 22.06 -2.26
N GLU A 240 16.66 23.39 -2.31
CA GLU A 240 16.01 24.27 -1.34
C GLU A 240 14.49 24.21 -1.49
N VAL A 241 13.80 24.28 -0.35
CA VAL A 241 12.35 24.23 -0.31
C VAL A 241 11.76 25.53 -0.85
N SER A 242 11.06 25.46 -1.99
CA SER A 242 10.38 26.62 -2.59
C SER A 242 9.18 26.16 -3.43
N ALA A 243 8.23 27.05 -3.68
CA ALA A 243 7.09 26.76 -4.55
C ALA A 243 7.55 26.32 -5.95
N ARG A 244 8.58 26.97 -6.49
CA ARG A 244 9.17 26.63 -7.77
C ARG A 244 9.70 25.19 -7.82
N ILE A 245 10.42 24.72 -6.79
CA ILE A 245 10.95 23.36 -6.80
C ILE A 245 9.83 22.32 -6.72
N LEU A 246 8.73 22.61 -6.01
CA LEU A 246 7.57 21.71 -5.98
C LEU A 246 6.91 21.60 -7.36
N GLU A 247 6.87 22.66 -8.15
CA GLU A 247 6.40 22.63 -9.54
C GLU A 247 7.35 21.83 -10.43
N GLU A 248 8.65 22.04 -10.31
CA GLU A 248 9.66 21.29 -11.07
C GLU A 248 9.57 19.78 -10.77
N ILE A 249 9.45 19.38 -9.50
CA ILE A 249 9.24 17.98 -9.09
C ILE A 249 7.97 17.42 -9.74
N ALA A 250 6.87 18.18 -9.68
CA ALA A 250 5.59 17.71 -10.20
C ALA A 250 5.59 17.52 -11.72
N GLU A 251 6.32 18.34 -12.48
CA GLU A 251 6.46 18.16 -13.93
C GLU A 251 7.26 16.89 -14.27
N GLN A 252 8.26 16.52 -13.46
CA GLN A 252 9.04 15.29 -13.68
C GLN A 252 8.24 14.00 -13.47
N VAL A 253 7.12 14.05 -12.73
CA VAL A 253 6.22 12.90 -12.53
C VAL A 253 5.79 12.26 -13.84
N LEU A 254 5.63 13.05 -14.90
CA LEU A 254 5.16 12.58 -16.21
C LEU A 254 6.13 11.62 -16.90
N PHE A 255 7.40 11.60 -16.52
CA PHE A 255 8.38 10.63 -17.03
C PHE A 255 8.25 9.27 -16.37
N ASP A 256 7.61 9.20 -15.20
CA ASP A 256 7.50 7.97 -14.40
C ASP A 256 6.16 7.26 -14.60
N ILE A 257 5.08 8.02 -14.84
CA ILE A 257 3.72 7.47 -14.86
C ILE A 257 3.26 7.06 -16.25
N HIS A 258 2.43 6.03 -16.32
CA HIS A 258 1.86 5.49 -17.56
C HIS A 258 0.37 5.20 -17.40
N PRO A 259 -0.45 6.23 -17.10
CA PRO A 259 -1.88 6.05 -16.90
C PRO A 259 -2.59 5.69 -18.21
N ARG A 260 -3.70 4.97 -18.09
CA ARG A 260 -4.57 4.60 -19.21
C ARG A 260 -5.90 5.33 -19.16
N ASP A 261 -6.59 5.36 -20.28
CA ASP A 261 -7.99 5.73 -20.33
C ASP A 261 -8.86 4.68 -19.64
N SER A 262 -9.90 5.14 -18.98
CA SER A 262 -10.95 4.29 -18.41
C SER A 262 -12.25 5.08 -18.30
N TRP A 263 -13.34 4.41 -17.94
CA TRP A 263 -14.61 5.08 -17.71
C TRP A 263 -14.58 6.12 -16.56
N ARG A 264 -13.58 6.03 -15.64
CA ARG A 264 -13.42 6.98 -14.53
C ARG A 264 -12.69 8.25 -14.93
N ALA A 265 -11.73 8.15 -15.83
CA ALA A 265 -10.93 9.29 -16.26
C ALA A 265 -10.12 8.97 -17.51
N SER A 266 -9.85 9.99 -18.31
CA SER A 266 -8.90 9.91 -19.43
C SER A 266 -7.45 9.89 -18.92
N LYS A 267 -6.55 9.42 -19.79
CA LYS A 267 -5.09 9.48 -19.55
C LYS A 267 -4.66 10.92 -19.28
N ALA A 268 -5.03 11.86 -20.14
CA ALA A 268 -4.65 13.28 -20.01
C ALA A 268 -5.11 13.89 -18.68
N PHE A 269 -6.32 13.53 -18.22
CA PHE A 269 -6.83 13.99 -16.94
C PHE A 269 -5.99 13.43 -15.77
N ARG A 270 -5.62 12.14 -15.82
CA ARG A 270 -4.77 11.53 -14.79
C ARG A 270 -3.38 12.15 -14.75
N GLU A 271 -2.78 12.45 -15.90
CA GLU A 271 -1.49 13.15 -16.00
C GLU A 271 -1.57 14.55 -15.38
N HIS A 272 -2.66 15.29 -15.65
CA HIS A 272 -2.88 16.58 -15.02
C HIS A 272 -3.03 16.45 -13.50
N ILE A 273 -3.89 15.55 -13.03
CA ILE A 273 -4.14 15.36 -11.60
C ILE A 273 -2.88 14.82 -10.88
N ALA A 274 -2.06 14.00 -11.51
CA ALA A 274 -0.83 13.50 -10.91
C ALA A 274 0.10 14.65 -10.48
N ARG A 275 0.30 15.66 -11.34
CA ARG A 275 1.08 16.86 -11.01
C ARG A 275 0.47 17.64 -9.84
N VAL A 276 -0.85 17.86 -9.88
CA VAL A 276 -1.57 18.58 -8.82
C VAL A 276 -1.46 17.85 -7.47
N LEU A 277 -1.66 16.53 -7.47
CA LEU A 277 -1.56 15.73 -6.24
C LEU A 277 -0.14 15.69 -5.70
N CYS A 278 0.87 15.62 -6.58
CA CYS A 278 2.28 15.70 -6.20
C CYS A 278 2.56 16.98 -5.40
N GLN A 279 2.26 18.14 -5.99
CA GLN A 279 2.47 19.44 -5.33
C GLN A 279 1.76 19.52 -3.97
N ARG A 280 0.49 19.10 -3.92
CA ARG A 280 -0.31 19.14 -2.68
C ARG A 280 0.22 18.21 -1.61
N ALA A 281 0.58 16.98 -1.98
CA ALA A 281 1.11 16.00 -1.05
C ALA A 281 2.49 16.41 -0.51
N LEU A 282 3.36 16.94 -1.38
CA LEU A 282 4.66 17.48 -1.00
C LEU A 282 4.51 18.67 -0.07
N LYS A 283 3.63 19.63 -0.40
CA LYS A 283 3.36 20.79 0.43
C LYS A 283 2.97 20.41 1.84
N GLU A 284 2.02 19.50 1.97
CA GLU A 284 1.56 19.02 3.28
C GLU A 284 2.68 18.25 4.01
N ALA A 285 3.42 17.38 3.32
CA ALA A 285 4.51 16.63 3.90
C ALA A 285 5.62 17.57 4.44
N ILE A 286 5.98 18.61 3.69
CA ILE A 286 6.96 19.64 4.11
C ILE A 286 6.47 20.38 5.35
N VAL A 287 5.23 20.85 5.36
CA VAL A 287 4.65 21.52 6.53
C VAL A 287 4.70 20.61 7.77
N ARG A 288 4.40 19.35 7.62
CA ARG A 288 4.47 18.35 8.70
C ARG A 288 5.89 18.07 9.23
N THR A 289 6.92 18.36 8.43
CA THR A 289 8.32 18.32 8.89
C THR A 289 8.74 19.59 9.61
N GLY A 290 7.89 20.61 9.63
CA GLY A 290 8.20 21.96 10.14
C GLY A 290 8.86 22.87 9.13
N GLY A 291 8.91 22.48 7.84
CA GLY A 291 9.42 23.30 6.75
C GLY A 291 8.46 24.41 6.34
N VAL A 292 9.01 25.49 5.78
CA VAL A 292 8.26 26.62 5.22
C VAL A 292 8.53 26.69 3.73
N ILE A 293 7.48 26.86 2.94
CA ILE A 293 7.60 26.95 1.48
C ILE A 293 7.66 28.43 1.11
N HIS A 294 8.77 28.85 0.56
CA HIS A 294 8.99 30.19 0.05
C HIS A 294 8.48 30.31 -1.40
N GLU A 295 8.09 31.53 -1.82
CA GLU A 295 7.66 31.82 -3.20
C GLU A 295 8.78 31.65 -4.22
#